data_c646c6b328a289949760630b13db9b03
#
_entry.id   c646c6b328a289949760630b13db9b03
#
_cell.length_a   1.000
_cell.length_b   1.000
_cell.length_c   1.000
_cell.angle_alpha   90.00
_cell.angle_beta   90.00
_cell.angle_gamma   90.00
#
_symmetry.space_group_name_H-M   'P 1'
#
loop_
_entity.id
_entity.type
_entity.pdbx_description
1 polymer ?
#
loop_
_entity_poly.entity_id
_entity_poly.type
_entity_poly.pdbx_seq_one_letter_code
_entity_poly.pdbx_strand_id
1 'polypeptide(L)'
;MQQIVNAGPISRSQISRNLCLNKVTVSDIYSQLLHEGLIREVGHGVSTRNGGRKPVMALLNVGYGYVISINILRSRFSMITCRLDGRSDNYESVSTRDVDLTTVLDMIDERIANTIAASDSRLLGIAFGLDGVIYENQILSAALKGFKSFDLAKYFSDKFQVPVVLENLANESAIYERDFAGEGVYQDLISVTIRDQVAAGHLYRGHNGEAGNIGTCPLADRYHEGSSSTVNHFVAEGPVLQRIMAYQHIDRVDVNRIRRDYLGHRPELTAILDEFAFYLGKVLGDLSNTFAPDAIVVNAPILELLPEVMDQVREHVDRLSIRRKAPLLLSKNAKEASLTGGASAIIHKALGLDDLQLTFKNERSAVLEEVES
;
A
#
# COMPACT_ATOMS: atom_id res chain seq x y z
N MET A 1 16.08 15.75 -4.72
CA MET A 1 15.30 15.13 -3.61
C MET A 1 15.37 13.62 -3.63
N GLN A 2 14.91 12.93 -4.68
CA GLN A 2 14.89 11.45 -4.75
C GLN A 2 16.19 10.78 -4.27
N GLN A 3 17.37 11.24 -4.75
CA GLN A 3 18.66 10.70 -4.32
C GLN A 3 18.92 10.81 -2.81
N ILE A 4 18.40 11.85 -2.17
CA ILE A 4 18.56 12.07 -0.72
C ILE A 4 17.60 11.15 0.06
N VAL A 5 16.37 10.99 -0.43
CA VAL A 5 15.39 10.09 0.19
C VAL A 5 15.88 8.63 0.11
N ASN A 6 16.27 8.18 -1.07
CA ASN A 6 16.59 6.77 -1.32
C ASN A 6 17.96 6.35 -0.74
N ALA A 7 18.98 7.20 -0.83
CA ALA A 7 20.33 6.83 -0.42
C ALA A 7 20.61 7.04 1.07
N GLY A 8 19.81 7.85 1.78
CA GLY A 8 20.15 8.32 3.13
C GLY A 8 21.27 9.37 3.06
N PRO A 9 22.29 9.34 3.96
CA PRO A 9 23.33 10.34 3.94
C PRO A 9 24.11 10.35 2.61
N ILE A 10 24.00 11.43 1.84
CA ILE A 10 24.63 11.55 0.52
C ILE A 10 25.29 12.93 0.35
N SER A 11 26.41 12.99 -0.35
CA SER A 11 27.10 14.24 -0.62
C SER A 11 26.72 14.85 -1.98
N ARG A 12 26.87 16.18 -2.12
CA ARG A 12 26.68 16.88 -3.41
C ARG A 12 27.47 16.25 -4.56
N SER A 13 28.69 15.82 -4.28
CA SER A 13 29.54 15.19 -5.28
C SER A 13 29.06 13.79 -5.71
N GLN A 14 28.44 13.04 -4.81
CA GLN A 14 27.79 11.77 -5.15
C GLN A 14 26.51 12.01 -5.97
N ILE A 15 25.65 12.97 -5.56
CA ILE A 15 24.47 13.35 -6.33
C ILE A 15 24.84 13.75 -7.76
N SER A 16 25.88 14.62 -7.91
CA SER A 16 26.37 15.05 -9.22
C SER A 16 26.81 13.86 -10.10
N ARG A 17 27.50 12.88 -9.52
CA ARG A 17 27.91 11.67 -10.25
C ARG A 17 26.73 10.78 -10.62
N ASN A 18 25.85 10.53 -9.66
CA ASN A 18 24.70 9.63 -9.87
C ASN A 18 23.74 10.13 -10.94
N LEU A 19 23.54 11.46 -11.00
CA LEU A 19 22.63 12.10 -11.95
C LEU A 19 23.33 12.59 -13.24
N CYS A 20 24.64 12.44 -13.35
CA CYS A 20 25.44 12.99 -14.45
C CYS A 20 25.23 14.50 -14.67
N LEU A 21 24.94 15.24 -13.59
CA LEU A 21 24.75 16.70 -13.61
C LEU A 21 26.04 17.43 -13.21
N ASN A 22 26.19 18.68 -13.69
CA ASN A 22 27.31 19.47 -13.27
C ASN A 22 27.23 19.86 -11.79
N LYS A 23 28.37 20.13 -11.17
CA LYS A 23 28.47 20.45 -9.73
C LYS A 23 27.82 21.78 -9.34
N VAL A 24 27.74 22.73 -10.24
CA VAL A 24 27.14 24.06 -9.98
C VAL A 24 25.63 23.88 -9.83
N THR A 25 24.97 23.28 -10.83
CA THR A 25 23.52 23.00 -10.79
C THR A 25 23.14 22.20 -9.54
N VAL A 26 23.91 21.15 -9.19
CA VAL A 26 23.63 20.37 -7.98
C VAL A 26 23.78 21.20 -6.72
N SER A 27 24.81 22.11 -6.68
CA SER A 27 25.04 22.98 -5.52
C SER A 27 23.92 24.00 -5.35
N ASP A 28 23.40 24.56 -6.43
CA ASP A 28 22.31 25.52 -6.40
C ASP A 28 21.03 24.89 -5.86
N ILE A 29 20.62 23.73 -6.44
CA ILE A 29 19.44 22.97 -5.98
C ILE A 29 19.62 22.54 -4.51
N TYR A 30 20.80 22.04 -4.15
CA TYR A 30 21.10 21.63 -2.79
C TYR A 30 20.96 22.80 -1.80
N SER A 31 21.48 23.97 -2.15
CA SER A 31 21.38 25.17 -1.32
C SER A 31 19.94 25.63 -1.15
N GLN A 32 19.14 25.52 -2.20
CA GLN A 32 17.70 25.79 -2.14
C GLN A 32 17.00 24.84 -1.16
N LEU A 33 17.19 23.52 -1.31
CA LEU A 33 16.57 22.50 -0.45
C LEU A 33 16.98 22.67 1.03
N LEU A 34 18.23 23.08 1.26
CA LEU A 34 18.74 23.37 2.61
C LEU A 34 18.07 24.63 3.20
N HIS A 35 17.97 25.70 2.39
CA HIS A 35 17.31 26.95 2.78
C HIS A 35 15.80 26.74 3.07
N GLU A 36 15.14 25.92 2.28
CA GLU A 36 13.73 25.52 2.49
C GLU A 36 13.57 24.61 3.72
N GLY A 37 14.65 24.08 4.27
CA GLY A 37 14.63 23.17 5.41
C GLY A 37 14.24 21.74 5.10
N LEU A 38 14.09 21.36 3.82
CA LEU A 38 13.75 20.01 3.38
C LEU A 38 14.87 19.00 3.62
N ILE A 39 16.11 19.47 3.65
CA ILE A 39 17.29 18.65 3.97
C ILE A 39 18.09 19.29 5.09
N ARG A 40 18.91 18.50 5.76
CA ARG A 40 19.87 18.96 6.78
C ARG A 40 21.24 18.35 6.55
N GLU A 41 22.30 19.08 6.92
CA GLU A 41 23.66 18.57 6.90
C GLU A 41 23.95 17.76 8.17
N VAL A 42 24.62 16.59 8.01
CA VAL A 42 24.82 15.62 9.10
C VAL A 42 26.29 15.20 9.23
N GLY A 43 27.20 16.14 9.18
CA GLY A 43 28.62 15.89 9.35
C GLY A 43 29.35 15.57 8.05
N HIS A 44 30.49 14.89 8.16
CA HIS A 44 31.41 14.66 7.05
C HIS A 44 31.52 13.17 6.71
N GLY A 45 31.43 12.84 5.42
CA GLY A 45 31.67 11.50 4.91
C GLY A 45 33.16 11.10 4.92
N VAL A 46 33.42 9.89 4.40
CA VAL A 46 34.78 9.37 4.25
C VAL A 46 35.51 10.11 3.14
N SER A 47 36.81 10.44 3.35
CA SER A 47 37.65 11.03 2.30
C SER A 47 37.79 10.06 1.12
N THR A 48 37.93 10.60 -0.09
CA THR A 48 38.27 9.78 -1.26
C THR A 48 39.67 9.19 -1.14
N ARG A 49 39.95 8.06 -1.82
CA ARG A 49 41.28 7.43 -1.82
C ARG A 49 42.43 8.35 -2.22
N ASN A 50 42.14 9.40 -2.98
CA ASN A 50 43.13 10.38 -3.46
C ASN A 50 43.31 11.58 -2.50
N GLY A 51 42.81 11.50 -1.26
CA GLY A 51 42.83 12.62 -0.30
C GLY A 51 41.80 13.71 -0.65
N GLY A 52 41.82 14.79 0.12
CA GLY A 52 40.94 15.95 -0.06
C GLY A 52 40.04 16.20 1.13
N ARG A 53 39.32 17.35 1.10
CA ARG A 53 38.35 17.72 2.15
C ARG A 53 37.21 16.73 2.22
N LYS A 54 36.90 16.21 3.40
CA LYS A 54 35.77 15.30 3.63
C LYS A 54 34.49 15.98 3.15
N PRO A 55 33.67 15.28 2.34
CA PRO A 55 32.43 15.85 1.83
C PRO A 55 31.40 16.01 2.96
N VAL A 56 30.66 17.11 2.94
CA VAL A 56 29.49 17.30 3.81
C VAL A 56 28.35 16.40 3.30
N MET A 57 27.72 15.68 4.21
CA MET A 57 26.63 14.76 3.92
C MET A 57 25.28 15.41 4.23
N ALA A 58 24.30 15.18 3.39
CA ALA A 58 22.92 15.61 3.60
C ALA A 58 21.99 14.45 3.83
N LEU A 59 20.99 14.69 4.65
CA LEU A 59 19.83 13.82 4.90
C LEU A 59 18.54 14.59 4.68
N LEU A 60 17.49 13.85 4.39
CA LEU A 60 16.11 14.36 4.49
C LEU A 60 15.85 14.88 5.92
N ASN A 61 15.26 16.06 6.01
CA ASN A 61 14.83 16.58 7.31
C ASN A 61 13.46 15.98 7.68
N VAL A 62 13.48 14.89 8.41
CA VAL A 62 12.25 14.17 8.82
C VAL A 62 11.35 15.03 9.70
N GLY A 63 11.91 16.01 10.44
CA GLY A 63 11.15 16.96 11.26
C GLY A 63 10.52 18.11 10.48
N TYR A 64 10.71 18.16 9.15
CA TYR A 64 10.13 19.20 8.31
C TYR A 64 8.59 19.21 8.32
N GLY A 65 7.98 18.04 8.46
CA GLY A 65 6.55 17.87 8.55
C GLY A 65 6.14 16.41 8.46
N TYR A 66 4.84 16.21 8.45
CA TYR A 66 4.22 14.89 8.35
C TYR A 66 3.04 14.91 7.36
N VAL A 67 2.60 13.75 6.98
CA VAL A 67 1.39 13.54 6.17
C VAL A 67 0.38 12.69 6.94
N ILE A 68 -0.89 12.76 6.55
CA ILE A 68 -1.96 11.91 7.06
C ILE A 68 -2.46 11.03 5.92
N SER A 69 -2.64 9.74 6.20
CA SER A 69 -3.30 8.80 5.30
C SER A 69 -4.53 8.21 5.97
N ILE A 70 -5.65 8.21 5.24
CA ILE A 70 -6.97 7.79 5.74
C ILE A 70 -7.60 6.85 4.74
N ASN A 71 -7.91 5.63 5.17
CA ASN A 71 -8.67 4.68 4.37
C ASN A 71 -10.12 4.65 4.81
N ILE A 72 -11.04 4.95 3.89
CA ILE A 72 -12.47 4.93 4.14
C ILE A 72 -13.06 3.65 3.56
N LEU A 73 -13.48 2.76 4.45
CA LEU A 73 -14.12 1.49 4.16
C LEU A 73 -15.63 1.59 4.44
N ARG A 74 -16.38 0.58 4.06
CA ARG A 74 -17.85 0.56 4.18
C ARG A 74 -18.36 0.76 5.61
N SER A 75 -17.65 0.27 6.62
CA SER A 75 -18.11 0.26 8.02
C SER A 75 -17.13 0.88 9.02
N ARG A 76 -16.04 1.45 8.52
CA ARG A 76 -15.00 2.11 9.33
C ARG A 76 -14.13 2.99 8.46
N PHE A 77 -13.45 3.95 9.07
CA PHE A 77 -12.22 4.50 8.49
C PHE A 77 -11.03 4.19 9.39
N SER A 78 -9.86 4.16 8.80
CA SER A 78 -8.59 4.02 9.52
C SER A 78 -7.65 5.14 9.13
N MET A 79 -6.83 5.62 10.06
CA MET A 79 -5.92 6.75 9.87
C MET A 79 -4.55 6.44 10.45
N ILE A 80 -3.51 6.93 9.78
CA ILE A 80 -2.13 7.01 10.30
C ILE A 80 -1.57 8.40 10.05
N THR A 81 -0.61 8.79 10.88
CA THR A 81 0.35 9.85 10.56
C THR A 81 1.63 9.23 10.05
N CYS A 82 2.28 9.84 9.07
CA CYS A 82 3.51 9.33 8.50
C CYS A 82 4.52 10.47 8.31
N ARG A 83 5.78 10.24 8.71
CA ARG A 83 6.88 11.16 8.50
C ARG A 83 7.42 11.03 7.07
N LEU A 84 8.20 12.01 6.63
CA LEU A 84 8.75 12.02 5.27
C LEU A 84 9.72 10.88 4.95
N ASP A 85 10.21 10.14 5.94
CA ASP A 85 11.03 8.94 5.79
C ASP A 85 10.20 7.64 5.70
N GLY A 86 8.89 7.75 5.67
CA GLY A 86 7.96 6.63 5.56
C GLY A 86 7.58 5.98 6.90
N ARG A 87 8.12 6.43 8.03
CA ARG A 87 7.73 5.91 9.34
C ARG A 87 6.34 6.38 9.72
N SER A 88 5.47 5.42 10.02
CA SER A 88 4.10 5.67 10.45
C SER A 88 3.96 5.61 11.96
N ASP A 89 3.15 6.52 12.50
CA ASP A 89 2.77 6.60 13.90
C ASP A 89 1.23 6.71 14.02
N ASN A 90 0.70 6.52 15.20
CA ASN A 90 -0.70 6.83 15.56
C ASN A 90 -1.76 6.12 14.69
N TYR A 91 -1.65 4.79 14.55
CA TYR A 91 -2.75 4.04 13.91
C TYR A 91 -4.04 4.15 14.73
N GLU A 92 -5.10 4.60 14.07
CA GLU A 92 -6.45 4.67 14.62
C GLU A 92 -7.43 4.01 13.66
N SER A 93 -8.45 3.34 14.19
CA SER A 93 -9.55 2.78 13.40
C SER A 93 -10.88 3.07 14.09
N VAL A 94 -11.78 3.71 13.37
CA VAL A 94 -13.05 4.22 13.87
C VAL A 94 -14.19 3.55 13.12
N SER A 95 -15.16 2.99 13.84
CA SER A 95 -16.35 2.39 13.25
C SER A 95 -17.27 3.48 12.69
N THR A 96 -17.75 3.26 11.46
CA THR A 96 -18.75 4.11 10.78
C THR A 96 -19.99 3.31 10.40
N ARG A 97 -20.27 2.20 11.10
CA ARG A 97 -21.44 1.39 10.85
C ARG A 97 -22.70 2.19 11.18
N ASP A 98 -23.63 2.23 10.25
CA ASP A 98 -24.92 2.93 10.36
C ASP A 98 -24.80 4.46 10.55
N VAL A 99 -23.66 5.03 10.13
CA VAL A 99 -23.38 6.46 10.18
C VAL A 99 -23.48 7.06 8.77
N ASP A 100 -24.11 8.23 8.63
CA ASP A 100 -24.20 8.91 7.33
C ASP A 100 -22.88 9.59 6.94
N LEU A 101 -22.76 9.95 5.65
CA LEU A 101 -21.54 10.54 5.11
C LEU A 101 -21.13 11.83 5.82
N THR A 102 -22.08 12.72 6.15
CA THR A 102 -21.76 14.00 6.79
C THR A 102 -21.11 13.78 8.14
N THR A 103 -21.68 12.88 8.94
CA THR A 103 -21.11 12.52 10.25
C THR A 103 -19.73 11.85 10.11
N VAL A 104 -19.51 11.01 9.09
CA VAL A 104 -18.20 10.42 8.81
C VAL A 104 -17.16 11.50 8.50
N LEU A 105 -17.53 12.50 7.68
CA LEU A 105 -16.66 13.63 7.35
C LEU A 105 -16.34 14.48 8.59
N ASP A 106 -17.33 14.76 9.44
CA ASP A 106 -17.12 15.50 10.69
C ASP A 106 -16.18 14.74 11.64
N MET A 107 -16.33 13.43 11.75
CA MET A 107 -15.43 12.59 12.54
C MET A 107 -14.00 12.61 12.02
N ILE A 108 -13.80 12.59 10.70
CA ILE A 108 -12.47 12.69 10.07
C ILE A 108 -11.88 14.08 10.31
N ASP A 109 -12.67 15.13 10.11
CA ASP A 109 -12.27 16.52 10.36
C ASP A 109 -11.75 16.72 11.78
N GLU A 110 -12.50 16.26 12.78
CA GLU A 110 -12.12 16.35 14.18
C GLU A 110 -10.78 15.67 14.45
N ARG A 111 -10.55 14.50 13.88
CA ARG A 111 -9.29 13.76 14.08
C ARG A 111 -8.09 14.43 13.42
N ILE A 112 -8.27 14.94 12.21
CA ILE A 112 -7.22 15.72 11.54
C ILE A 112 -6.90 16.97 12.37
N ALA A 113 -7.92 17.71 12.80
CA ALA A 113 -7.73 18.91 13.62
C ALA A 113 -7.01 18.62 14.94
N ASN A 114 -7.39 17.53 15.64
CA ASN A 114 -6.75 17.09 16.87
C ASN A 114 -5.29 16.68 16.62
N THR A 115 -5.01 16.00 15.51
CA THR A 115 -3.64 15.62 15.12
C THR A 115 -2.77 16.85 14.87
N ILE A 116 -3.30 17.85 14.16
CA ILE A 116 -2.61 19.12 13.91
C ILE A 116 -2.34 19.86 15.24
N ALA A 117 -3.31 19.93 16.13
CA ALA A 117 -3.19 20.60 17.42
C ALA A 117 -2.17 19.93 18.36
N ALA A 118 -1.99 18.62 18.24
CA ALA A 118 -1.05 17.84 19.04
C ALA A 118 0.39 17.80 18.48
N SER A 119 0.63 18.35 17.29
CA SER A 119 1.91 18.26 16.59
C SER A 119 2.62 19.62 16.55
N ASP A 120 3.92 19.62 16.87
CA ASP A 120 4.80 20.79 16.67
C ASP A 120 5.27 20.91 15.20
N SER A 121 5.06 19.87 14.39
CA SER A 121 5.42 19.82 12.98
C SER A 121 4.22 20.16 12.09
N ARG A 122 4.49 20.68 10.88
CA ARG A 122 3.41 21.04 9.94
C ARG A 122 2.85 19.84 9.20
N LEU A 123 1.55 19.85 8.96
CA LEU A 123 0.90 18.95 8.00
C LEU A 123 1.31 19.34 6.57
N LEU A 124 1.73 18.36 5.77
CA LEU A 124 2.21 18.57 4.39
C LEU A 124 1.19 18.09 3.35
N GLY A 125 0.27 17.22 3.72
CA GLY A 125 -0.74 16.70 2.83
C GLY A 125 -1.56 15.58 3.44
N ILE A 126 -2.67 15.26 2.78
CA ILE A 126 -3.61 14.21 3.20
C ILE A 126 -3.86 13.26 2.02
N ALA A 127 -3.79 11.95 2.26
CA ALA A 127 -4.23 10.93 1.33
C ALA A 127 -5.52 10.29 1.80
N PHE A 128 -6.43 10.01 0.87
CA PHE A 128 -7.62 9.22 1.11
C PHE A 128 -7.64 8.00 0.21
N GLY A 129 -7.59 6.82 0.82
CA GLY A 129 -7.82 5.55 0.17
C GLY A 129 -9.30 5.17 0.22
N LEU A 130 -9.87 4.80 -0.93
CA LEU A 130 -11.27 4.46 -1.07
C LEU A 130 -11.45 3.11 -1.78
N ASP A 131 -12.46 2.37 -1.37
CA ASP A 131 -12.94 1.20 -2.11
C ASP A 131 -13.85 1.68 -3.26
N GLY A 132 -13.27 1.82 -4.46
CA GLY A 132 -13.97 2.36 -5.61
C GLY A 132 -13.06 2.70 -6.78
N VAL A 133 -13.61 3.42 -7.76
CA VAL A 133 -12.89 3.90 -8.94
C VAL A 133 -12.53 5.36 -8.74
N ILE A 134 -11.23 5.65 -8.76
CA ILE A 134 -10.66 6.98 -8.63
C ILE A 134 -9.94 7.34 -9.93
N TYR A 135 -10.24 8.48 -10.48
CA TYR A 135 -9.59 9.00 -11.68
C TYR A 135 -9.40 10.52 -11.59
N GLU A 136 -8.21 11.01 -11.95
CA GLU A 136 -7.85 12.44 -11.90
C GLU A 136 -8.22 13.10 -10.56
N ASN A 137 -7.95 12.43 -9.47
CA ASN A 137 -8.25 12.88 -8.10
C ASN A 137 -9.75 13.10 -7.83
N GLN A 138 -10.62 12.38 -8.55
CA GLN A 138 -12.08 12.41 -8.40
C GLN A 138 -12.64 11.02 -8.16
N ILE A 139 -13.72 10.93 -7.40
CA ILE A 139 -14.41 9.69 -7.11
C ILE A 139 -15.46 9.42 -8.19
N LEU A 140 -15.20 8.48 -9.11
CA LEU A 140 -16.15 8.05 -10.12
C LEU A 140 -17.18 7.06 -9.56
N SER A 141 -16.72 6.19 -8.66
CA SER A 141 -17.58 5.26 -7.92
C SER A 141 -16.94 4.93 -6.57
N ALA A 142 -17.75 4.70 -5.55
CA ALA A 142 -17.29 4.26 -4.23
C ALA A 142 -18.30 3.31 -3.59
N ALA A 143 -17.82 2.40 -2.73
CA ALA A 143 -18.65 1.47 -1.97
C ALA A 143 -19.59 2.18 -0.98
N LEU A 144 -19.20 3.33 -0.47
CA LEU A 144 -20.02 4.20 0.39
C LEU A 144 -20.89 5.14 -0.46
N LYS A 145 -22.18 5.14 -0.20
CA LYS A 145 -23.13 6.03 -0.88
C LYS A 145 -22.87 7.50 -0.53
N GLY A 146 -23.05 8.38 -1.50
CA GLY A 146 -22.92 9.84 -1.31
C GLY A 146 -21.57 10.41 -1.77
N PHE A 147 -20.50 9.64 -1.80
CA PHE A 147 -19.19 10.14 -2.23
C PHE A 147 -19.13 10.60 -3.68
N LYS A 148 -19.92 9.98 -4.58
CA LYS A 148 -19.90 10.34 -6.01
C LYS A 148 -20.28 11.82 -6.28
N SER A 149 -21.07 12.43 -5.42
CA SER A 149 -21.52 13.83 -5.54
C SER A 149 -20.75 14.80 -4.65
N PHE A 150 -19.74 14.32 -3.91
CA PHE A 150 -18.98 15.11 -2.96
C PHE A 150 -17.52 15.21 -3.42
N ASP A 151 -17.04 16.43 -3.61
CA ASP A 151 -15.64 16.68 -3.95
C ASP A 151 -14.77 16.62 -2.69
N LEU A 152 -14.41 15.39 -2.31
CA LEU A 152 -13.63 15.09 -1.10
C LEU A 152 -12.26 15.78 -1.12
N ALA A 153 -11.58 15.75 -2.27
CA ALA A 153 -10.25 16.35 -2.39
C ALA A 153 -10.31 17.86 -2.19
N LYS A 154 -11.24 18.52 -2.85
CA LYS A 154 -11.41 19.97 -2.73
C LYS A 154 -11.81 20.38 -1.32
N TYR A 155 -12.74 19.65 -0.69
CA TYR A 155 -13.22 19.97 0.67
C TYR A 155 -12.06 19.99 1.68
N PHE A 156 -11.26 18.94 1.73
CA PHE A 156 -10.16 18.84 2.67
C PHE A 156 -8.98 19.74 2.28
N SER A 157 -8.71 19.92 1.00
CA SER A 157 -7.67 20.84 0.53
C SER A 157 -8.00 22.30 0.88
N ASP A 158 -9.23 22.73 0.68
CA ASP A 158 -9.67 24.09 1.04
C ASP A 158 -9.66 24.30 2.56
N LYS A 159 -10.03 23.27 3.33
CA LYS A 159 -10.12 23.38 4.79
C LYS A 159 -8.76 23.42 5.47
N PHE A 160 -7.85 22.52 5.10
CA PHE A 160 -6.56 22.38 5.76
C PHE A 160 -5.41 23.06 5.01
N GLN A 161 -5.66 23.64 3.83
CA GLN A 161 -4.69 24.36 3.00
C GLN A 161 -3.45 23.51 2.66
N VAL A 162 -3.67 22.22 2.39
CA VAL A 162 -2.64 21.26 1.98
C VAL A 162 -3.10 20.45 0.77
N PRO A 163 -2.19 19.89 -0.03
CA PRO A 163 -2.56 18.99 -1.10
C PRO A 163 -3.29 17.76 -0.57
N VAL A 164 -4.27 17.29 -1.33
CA VAL A 164 -5.03 16.06 -1.06
C VAL A 164 -4.92 15.13 -2.25
N VAL A 165 -4.64 13.86 -1.99
CA VAL A 165 -4.60 12.78 -2.98
C VAL A 165 -5.70 11.78 -2.67
N LEU A 166 -6.49 11.43 -3.67
CA LEU A 166 -7.44 10.33 -3.62
C LEU A 166 -6.89 9.15 -4.41
N GLU A 167 -6.95 7.95 -3.85
CA GLU A 167 -6.52 6.76 -4.55
C GLU A 167 -7.41 5.55 -4.19
N ASN A 168 -7.40 4.55 -5.05
CA ASN A 168 -7.98 3.25 -4.78
C ASN A 168 -7.10 2.46 -3.81
N LEU A 169 -7.72 1.72 -2.87
CA LEU A 169 -7.00 0.94 -1.87
C LEU A 169 -6.01 -0.09 -2.44
N ALA A 170 -6.32 -0.68 -3.59
CA ALA A 170 -5.42 -1.64 -4.24
C ALA A 170 -4.22 -0.94 -4.87
N ASN A 171 -4.42 0.23 -5.46
CA ASN A 171 -3.32 1.05 -5.98
C ASN A 171 -2.42 1.56 -4.85
N GLU A 172 -3.00 1.97 -3.72
CA GLU A 172 -2.22 2.31 -2.53
C GLU A 172 -1.38 1.12 -2.04
N SER A 173 -1.96 -0.09 -2.02
CA SER A 173 -1.19 -1.31 -1.68
C SER A 173 -0.06 -1.56 -2.68
N ALA A 174 -0.27 -1.31 -3.98
CA ALA A 174 0.80 -1.42 -4.98
C ALA A 174 1.90 -0.36 -4.79
N ILE A 175 1.53 0.87 -4.42
CA ILE A 175 2.49 1.92 -4.07
C ILE A 175 3.31 1.52 -2.85
N TYR A 176 2.68 0.92 -1.83
CA TYR A 176 3.39 0.37 -0.67
C TYR A 176 4.43 -0.67 -1.07
N GLU A 177 4.05 -1.67 -1.87
CA GLU A 177 4.96 -2.72 -2.30
C GLU A 177 6.13 -2.16 -3.15
N ARG A 178 5.88 -1.13 -3.97
CA ARG A 178 6.92 -0.46 -4.75
C ARG A 178 7.92 0.30 -3.87
N ASP A 179 7.43 1.03 -2.87
CA ASP A 179 8.22 2.03 -2.15
C ASP A 179 8.80 1.51 -0.82
N PHE A 180 8.21 0.46 -0.21
CA PHE A 180 8.60 -0.05 1.11
C PHE A 180 9.09 -1.50 1.11
N ALA A 181 8.55 -2.36 0.25
CA ALA A 181 8.83 -3.78 0.31
C ALA A 181 9.89 -4.23 -0.69
N GLY A 182 10.18 -3.42 -1.69
CA GLY A 182 11.10 -3.75 -2.76
C GLY A 182 12.40 -2.96 -2.67
N GLU A 183 13.54 -3.64 -2.76
CA GLU A 183 14.84 -3.01 -2.99
C GLU A 183 14.99 -2.46 -4.43
N GLY A 184 13.88 -1.98 -5.03
CA GLY A 184 13.85 -1.51 -6.43
C GLY A 184 14.06 -2.62 -7.48
N VAL A 185 13.80 -3.86 -7.09
CA VAL A 185 14.11 -5.06 -7.90
C VAL A 185 13.07 -5.30 -9.00
N TYR A 186 11.80 -4.87 -8.77
CA TYR A 186 10.69 -5.14 -9.68
C TYR A 186 10.27 -3.87 -10.43
N GLN A 187 10.22 -3.95 -11.78
CA GLN A 187 9.72 -2.86 -12.63
C GLN A 187 8.22 -3.02 -12.90
N ASP A 188 7.81 -4.26 -13.22
CA ASP A 188 6.42 -4.61 -13.50
C ASP A 188 5.86 -5.45 -12.36
N LEU A 189 5.31 -4.78 -11.33
CA LEU A 189 4.74 -5.40 -10.14
C LEU A 189 3.22 -5.37 -10.21
N ILE A 190 2.58 -6.51 -9.92
CA ILE A 190 1.13 -6.59 -9.65
C ILE A 190 0.93 -6.82 -8.16
N SER A 191 0.18 -5.94 -7.49
CA SER A 191 -0.31 -6.17 -6.13
C SER A 191 -1.77 -6.59 -6.18
N VAL A 192 -2.09 -7.76 -5.63
CA VAL A 192 -3.46 -8.26 -5.53
C VAL A 192 -3.92 -8.11 -4.09
N THR A 193 -4.87 -7.21 -3.88
CA THR A 193 -5.43 -6.93 -2.56
C THR A 193 -6.73 -7.71 -2.37
N ILE A 194 -6.77 -8.53 -1.33
CA ILE A 194 -7.91 -9.39 -0.99
C ILE A 194 -8.46 -8.92 0.36
N ARG A 195 -9.61 -8.24 0.32
CA ARG A 195 -10.34 -7.78 1.51
C ARG A 195 -11.83 -8.01 1.30
N ASP A 196 -12.67 -7.00 1.58
CA ASP A 196 -14.11 -7.04 1.26
C ASP A 196 -14.35 -7.20 -0.24
N GLN A 197 -13.39 -6.72 -1.07
CA GLN A 197 -13.32 -6.94 -2.50
C GLN A 197 -11.90 -7.36 -2.92
N VAL A 198 -11.79 -7.95 -4.11
CA VAL A 198 -10.52 -8.34 -4.72
C VAL A 198 -10.19 -7.35 -5.84
N ALA A 199 -9.04 -6.73 -5.76
CA ALA A 199 -8.54 -5.84 -6.79
C ALA A 199 -7.04 -6.04 -7.03
N ALA A 200 -6.60 -5.89 -8.27
CA ALA A 200 -5.20 -5.88 -8.65
C ALA A 200 -4.72 -4.45 -8.82
N GLY A 201 -3.80 -4.03 -7.97
CA GLY A 201 -3.12 -2.74 -8.08
C GLY A 201 -1.91 -2.87 -8.99
N HIS A 202 -1.95 -2.15 -10.10
CA HIS A 202 -0.84 -1.87 -10.98
C HIS A 202 -0.86 -0.36 -11.22
N LEU A 203 0.30 0.27 -11.43
CA LEU A 203 0.31 1.70 -11.80
C LEU A 203 -0.36 1.97 -13.16
N TYR A 204 -0.80 0.91 -13.84
CA TYR A 204 -1.65 1.00 -15.04
C TYR A 204 -3.09 1.28 -14.63
N ARG A 205 -3.55 2.51 -14.89
CA ARG A 205 -4.89 2.98 -14.48
C ARG A 205 -5.99 2.62 -15.48
N GLY A 206 -5.63 2.22 -16.70
CA GLY A 206 -6.59 2.00 -17.78
C GLY A 206 -7.34 3.27 -18.17
N HIS A 207 -8.47 3.10 -18.84
CA HIS A 207 -9.37 4.20 -19.14
C HIS A 207 -10.18 4.56 -17.89
N ASN A 208 -10.19 5.82 -17.50
CA ASN A 208 -10.92 6.33 -16.31
C ASN A 208 -10.57 5.66 -14.95
N GLY A 209 -9.38 5.10 -14.79
CA GLY A 209 -8.97 4.48 -13.52
C GLY A 209 -9.66 3.14 -13.20
N GLU A 210 -10.34 2.52 -14.19
CA GLU A 210 -11.13 1.29 -13.99
C GLU A 210 -10.28 0.00 -14.02
N ALA A 211 -9.00 0.09 -14.40
CA ALA A 211 -8.14 -1.09 -14.43
C ALA A 211 -7.98 -1.71 -13.03
N GLY A 212 -7.89 -3.05 -12.98
CA GLY A 212 -7.62 -3.76 -11.75
C GLY A 212 -8.84 -4.21 -10.94
N ASN A 213 -10.06 -3.84 -11.31
CA ASN A 213 -11.29 -4.27 -10.61
C ASN A 213 -11.65 -5.74 -10.95
N ILE A 214 -10.71 -6.66 -10.70
CA ILE A 214 -10.85 -8.09 -11.03
C ILE A 214 -11.89 -8.81 -10.18
N GLY A 215 -12.24 -8.27 -9.03
CA GLY A 215 -13.20 -8.86 -8.10
C GLY A 215 -14.58 -9.07 -8.72
N THR A 216 -14.96 -8.27 -9.72
CA THR A 216 -16.24 -8.37 -10.43
C THR A 216 -16.20 -9.32 -11.63
N CYS A 217 -15.03 -9.81 -12.03
CA CYS A 217 -14.90 -10.74 -13.14
C CYS A 217 -15.63 -12.06 -12.84
N PRO A 218 -16.35 -12.63 -13.83
CA PRO A 218 -17.02 -13.89 -13.64
C PRO A 218 -16.03 -15.06 -13.61
N LEU A 219 -16.26 -16.00 -12.71
CA LEU A 219 -15.57 -17.29 -12.62
C LEU A 219 -16.58 -18.42 -12.71
N ALA A 220 -16.25 -19.45 -13.49
CA ALA A 220 -17.05 -20.67 -13.53
C ALA A 220 -16.97 -21.39 -12.17
N ASP A 221 -18.10 -21.86 -11.69
CA ASP A 221 -18.17 -22.69 -10.48
C ASP A 221 -17.65 -24.09 -10.80
N ARG A 222 -16.61 -24.55 -10.05
CA ARG A 222 -16.03 -25.88 -10.30
C ARG A 222 -16.92 -27.03 -9.86
N TYR A 223 -17.91 -26.77 -9.00
CA TYR A 223 -18.78 -27.78 -8.43
C TYR A 223 -20.17 -27.80 -9.07
N HIS A 224 -20.55 -26.75 -9.81
CA HIS A 224 -21.87 -26.63 -10.44
C HIS A 224 -21.71 -26.26 -11.92
N GLU A 225 -21.71 -27.26 -12.78
CA GLU A 225 -21.59 -27.12 -14.22
C GLU A 225 -22.64 -26.13 -14.77
N GLY A 226 -22.18 -25.18 -15.59
CA GLY A 226 -23.03 -24.14 -16.17
C GLY A 226 -23.36 -22.98 -15.24
N SER A 227 -22.90 -22.99 -13.99
CA SER A 227 -23.02 -21.85 -13.09
C SER A 227 -21.73 -21.03 -13.04
N SER A 228 -21.88 -19.76 -12.70
CA SER A 228 -20.75 -18.85 -12.49
C SER A 228 -21.07 -17.86 -11.37
N SER A 229 -20.01 -17.39 -10.71
CA SER A 229 -20.11 -16.27 -9.76
C SER A 229 -18.92 -15.33 -9.99
N THR A 230 -18.72 -14.33 -9.14
CA THR A 230 -17.64 -13.39 -9.29
C THR A 230 -16.39 -13.84 -8.52
N VAL A 231 -15.23 -13.28 -8.89
CA VAL A 231 -13.99 -13.44 -8.11
C VAL A 231 -14.23 -13.07 -6.65
N ASN A 232 -14.95 -11.95 -6.37
CA ASN A 232 -15.29 -11.55 -5.01
C ASN A 232 -16.03 -12.64 -4.21
N HIS A 233 -16.92 -13.38 -4.86
CA HIS A 233 -17.66 -14.44 -4.19
C HIS A 233 -16.75 -15.54 -3.64
N PHE A 234 -15.77 -15.96 -4.44
CA PHE A 234 -14.90 -17.10 -4.10
C PHE A 234 -13.65 -16.70 -3.32
N VAL A 235 -13.14 -15.47 -3.52
CA VAL A 235 -11.79 -15.08 -3.10
C VAL A 235 -11.79 -13.91 -2.11
N ALA A 236 -12.84 -13.06 -2.06
CA ALA A 236 -12.85 -11.98 -1.08
C ALA A 236 -12.89 -12.52 0.36
N GLU A 237 -12.15 -11.87 1.26
CA GLU A 237 -11.97 -12.29 2.65
C GLU A 237 -13.31 -12.38 3.41
N GLY A 238 -14.19 -11.39 3.21
CA GLY A 238 -15.50 -11.35 3.87
C GLY A 238 -16.35 -12.61 3.65
N PRO A 239 -16.65 -13.00 2.40
CA PRO A 239 -17.37 -14.24 2.09
C PRO A 239 -16.70 -15.51 2.63
N VAL A 240 -15.37 -15.60 2.53
CA VAL A 240 -14.61 -16.75 3.05
C VAL A 240 -14.72 -16.85 4.56
N LEU A 241 -14.51 -15.75 5.28
CA LEU A 241 -14.62 -15.69 6.74
C LEU A 241 -16.05 -15.95 7.21
N GLN A 242 -17.08 -15.46 6.50
CA GLN A 242 -18.48 -15.78 6.81
C GLN A 242 -18.77 -17.27 6.74
N ARG A 243 -18.27 -17.97 5.72
CA ARG A 243 -18.41 -19.43 5.60
C ARG A 243 -17.70 -20.16 6.73
N ILE A 244 -16.48 -19.71 7.11
CA ILE A 244 -15.74 -20.28 8.25
C ILE A 244 -16.49 -20.07 9.57
N MET A 245 -16.99 -18.84 9.80
CA MET A 245 -17.75 -18.53 11.01
C MET A 245 -19.03 -19.35 11.10
N ALA A 246 -19.75 -19.48 10.00
CA ALA A 246 -20.96 -20.32 9.93
C ALA A 246 -20.65 -21.79 10.27
N TYR A 247 -19.58 -22.35 9.72
CA TYR A 247 -19.12 -23.69 10.03
C TYR A 247 -18.75 -23.84 11.51
N GLN A 248 -18.02 -22.89 12.06
CA GLN A 248 -17.57 -22.95 13.45
C GLN A 248 -18.65 -22.54 14.47
N HIS A 249 -19.84 -22.11 14.03
CA HIS A 249 -20.92 -21.55 14.87
C HIS A 249 -20.44 -20.44 15.80
N ILE A 250 -19.71 -19.45 15.24
CA ILE A 250 -19.19 -18.29 15.96
C ILE A 250 -19.63 -16.99 15.29
N ASP A 251 -19.83 -15.94 16.09
CA ASP A 251 -20.25 -14.61 15.64
C ASP A 251 -19.07 -13.67 15.37
N ARG A 252 -17.86 -14.09 15.75
CA ARG A 252 -16.62 -13.29 15.56
C ARG A 252 -15.49 -14.21 15.10
N VAL A 253 -14.62 -13.65 14.26
CA VAL A 253 -13.43 -14.34 13.77
C VAL A 253 -12.50 -14.65 14.95
N ASP A 254 -12.21 -15.93 15.17
CA ASP A 254 -11.19 -16.42 16.08
C ASP A 254 -10.04 -17.03 15.27
N VAL A 255 -9.02 -16.24 15.04
CA VAL A 255 -7.85 -16.60 14.25
C VAL A 255 -7.14 -17.84 14.79
N ASN A 256 -6.95 -17.92 16.11
CA ASN A 256 -6.26 -19.06 16.72
C ASN A 256 -7.04 -20.36 16.58
N ARG A 257 -8.36 -20.27 16.65
CA ARG A 257 -9.24 -21.42 16.40
C ARG A 257 -9.20 -21.86 14.94
N ILE A 258 -9.30 -20.90 14.00
CA ILE A 258 -9.23 -21.17 12.56
C ILE A 258 -7.92 -21.87 12.23
N ARG A 259 -6.79 -21.34 12.68
CA ARG A 259 -5.46 -21.92 12.44
C ARG A 259 -5.33 -23.33 13.04
N ARG A 260 -5.74 -23.52 14.30
CA ARG A 260 -5.70 -24.83 14.95
C ARG A 260 -6.55 -25.87 14.21
N ASP A 261 -7.78 -25.50 13.82
CA ASP A 261 -8.71 -26.41 13.16
C ASP A 261 -8.22 -26.74 11.72
N TYR A 262 -7.59 -25.79 11.03
CA TYR A 262 -6.97 -26.02 9.72
C TYR A 262 -5.78 -26.97 9.82
N LEU A 263 -4.84 -26.72 10.73
CA LEU A 263 -3.68 -27.57 10.99
C LEU A 263 -4.09 -28.96 11.54
N GLY A 264 -5.27 -29.05 12.20
CA GLY A 264 -5.91 -30.29 12.61
C GLY A 264 -6.67 -31.03 11.52
N HIS A 265 -6.58 -30.54 10.26
CA HIS A 265 -7.24 -31.13 9.08
C HIS A 265 -8.75 -31.35 9.26
N ARG A 266 -9.44 -30.35 9.84
CA ARG A 266 -10.91 -30.39 9.92
C ARG A 266 -11.51 -30.34 8.51
N PRO A 267 -12.25 -31.39 8.06
CA PRO A 267 -12.58 -31.57 6.63
C PRO A 267 -13.31 -30.37 6.01
N GLU A 268 -14.30 -29.81 6.69
CA GLU A 268 -15.11 -28.71 6.16
C GLU A 268 -14.32 -27.40 6.08
N LEU A 269 -13.49 -27.11 7.07
CA LEU A 269 -12.63 -25.93 7.05
C LEU A 269 -11.57 -26.06 5.96
N THR A 270 -10.97 -27.24 5.85
CA THR A 270 -10.01 -27.55 4.78
C THR A 270 -10.66 -27.36 3.41
N ALA A 271 -11.90 -27.86 3.20
CA ALA A 271 -12.62 -27.69 1.94
C ALA A 271 -12.88 -26.21 1.58
N ILE A 272 -13.23 -25.37 2.56
CA ILE A 272 -13.44 -23.93 2.34
C ILE A 272 -12.12 -23.25 1.89
N LEU A 273 -11.01 -23.58 2.54
CA LEU A 273 -9.72 -22.98 2.24
C LEU A 273 -9.08 -23.55 0.97
N ASP A 274 -9.30 -24.82 0.65
CA ASP A 274 -8.88 -25.43 -0.61
C ASP A 274 -9.62 -24.80 -1.81
N GLU A 275 -10.92 -24.52 -1.65
CA GLU A 275 -11.69 -23.80 -2.66
C GLU A 275 -11.17 -22.37 -2.86
N PHE A 276 -10.93 -21.63 -1.77
CA PHE A 276 -10.31 -20.31 -1.80
C PHE A 276 -8.95 -20.35 -2.52
N ALA A 277 -8.07 -21.30 -2.15
CA ALA A 277 -6.76 -21.45 -2.77
C ALA A 277 -6.85 -21.77 -4.27
N PHE A 278 -7.79 -22.62 -4.67
CA PHE A 278 -8.02 -22.97 -6.07
C PHE A 278 -8.42 -21.74 -6.90
N TYR A 279 -9.42 -20.98 -6.47
CA TYR A 279 -9.88 -19.83 -7.22
C TYR A 279 -8.88 -18.67 -7.19
N LEU A 280 -8.20 -18.44 -6.07
CA LEU A 280 -7.12 -17.48 -6.00
C LEU A 280 -5.97 -17.87 -6.95
N GLY A 281 -5.57 -19.15 -6.94
CA GLY A 281 -4.55 -19.67 -7.85
C GLY A 281 -4.92 -19.47 -9.31
N LYS A 282 -6.20 -19.68 -9.67
CA LYS A 282 -6.69 -19.42 -11.02
C LYS A 282 -6.58 -17.93 -11.38
N VAL A 283 -7.02 -17.03 -10.52
CA VAL A 283 -6.93 -15.58 -10.75
C VAL A 283 -5.47 -15.12 -10.92
N LEU A 284 -4.58 -15.57 -10.04
CA LEU A 284 -3.16 -15.19 -10.10
C LEU A 284 -2.48 -15.78 -11.34
N GLY A 285 -2.87 -17.00 -11.74
CA GLY A 285 -2.40 -17.62 -12.99
C GLY A 285 -2.84 -16.84 -14.23
N ASP A 286 -4.09 -16.42 -14.28
CA ASP A 286 -4.64 -15.61 -15.37
C ASP A 286 -3.93 -14.25 -15.45
N LEU A 287 -3.69 -13.58 -14.31
CA LEU A 287 -2.92 -12.32 -14.23
C LEU A 287 -1.47 -12.52 -14.68
N SER A 288 -0.81 -13.58 -14.22
CA SER A 288 0.57 -13.90 -14.62
C SER A 288 0.68 -14.14 -16.11
N ASN A 289 -0.26 -14.87 -16.70
CA ASN A 289 -0.26 -15.16 -18.14
C ASN A 289 -0.63 -13.92 -19.00
N THR A 290 -1.48 -13.03 -18.49
CA THR A 290 -1.95 -11.85 -19.22
C THR A 290 -0.91 -10.74 -19.24
N PHE A 291 -0.28 -10.47 -18.10
CA PHE A 291 0.60 -9.30 -17.93
C PHE A 291 2.08 -9.66 -17.89
N ALA A 292 2.44 -10.93 -17.65
CA ALA A 292 3.82 -11.40 -17.51
C ALA A 292 4.67 -10.52 -16.57
N PRO A 293 4.20 -10.20 -15.34
CA PRO A 293 4.90 -9.28 -14.45
C PRO A 293 6.22 -9.88 -13.93
N ASP A 294 7.08 -9.01 -13.37
CA ASP A 294 8.29 -9.44 -12.67
C ASP A 294 7.97 -10.18 -11.37
N ALA A 295 6.91 -9.73 -10.67
CA ALA A 295 6.38 -10.39 -9.47
C ALA A 295 4.87 -10.08 -9.27
N ILE A 296 4.19 -10.97 -8.55
CA ILE A 296 2.84 -10.73 -8.04
C ILE A 296 2.91 -10.77 -6.51
N VAL A 297 2.52 -9.68 -5.86
CA VAL A 297 2.40 -9.61 -4.40
C VAL A 297 0.94 -9.78 -4.00
N VAL A 298 0.67 -10.74 -3.14
CA VAL A 298 -0.66 -11.01 -2.60
C VAL A 298 -0.79 -10.32 -1.24
N ASN A 299 -1.66 -9.34 -1.17
CA ASN A 299 -1.97 -8.58 0.03
C ASN A 299 -3.30 -9.11 0.60
N ALA A 300 -3.23 -10.08 1.49
CA ALA A 300 -4.37 -10.79 2.05
C ALA A 300 -4.16 -11.09 3.54
N PRO A 301 -4.88 -10.42 4.45
CA PRO A 301 -4.76 -10.68 5.88
C PRO A 301 -4.99 -12.15 6.27
N ILE A 302 -5.93 -12.83 5.61
CA ILE A 302 -6.18 -14.25 5.85
C ILE A 302 -4.96 -15.14 5.54
N LEU A 303 -4.16 -14.79 4.54
CA LEU A 303 -2.94 -15.53 4.19
C LEU A 303 -1.75 -15.19 5.11
N GLU A 304 -1.73 -14.01 5.72
CA GLU A 304 -0.76 -13.73 6.80
C GLU A 304 -1.01 -14.62 8.03
N LEU A 305 -2.29 -14.95 8.28
CA LEU A 305 -2.69 -15.81 9.40
C LEU A 305 -2.50 -17.30 9.09
N LEU A 306 -2.65 -17.69 7.83
CA LEU A 306 -2.59 -19.05 7.32
C LEU A 306 -1.64 -19.13 6.11
N PRO A 307 -0.33 -18.92 6.33
CA PRO A 307 0.64 -18.92 5.22
C PRO A 307 0.72 -20.28 4.50
N GLU A 308 0.32 -21.35 5.17
CA GLU A 308 0.24 -22.71 4.61
C GLU A 308 -0.74 -22.79 3.42
N VAL A 309 -1.79 -21.95 3.40
CA VAL A 309 -2.74 -21.88 2.27
C VAL A 309 -2.07 -21.28 1.03
N MET A 310 -1.07 -20.40 1.22
CA MET A 310 -0.33 -19.83 0.09
C MET A 310 0.45 -20.86 -0.70
N ASP A 311 0.89 -21.94 -0.07
CA ASP A 311 1.60 -23.04 -0.76
C ASP A 311 0.65 -23.78 -1.72
N GLN A 312 -0.60 -23.99 -1.30
CA GLN A 312 -1.64 -24.54 -2.18
C GLN A 312 -1.96 -23.59 -3.34
N VAL A 313 -2.03 -22.28 -3.08
CA VAL A 313 -2.21 -21.26 -4.14
C VAL A 313 -1.08 -21.36 -5.17
N ARG A 314 0.18 -21.46 -4.72
CA ARG A 314 1.35 -21.63 -5.58
C ARG A 314 1.24 -22.89 -6.45
N GLU A 315 0.84 -24.03 -5.87
CA GLU A 315 0.62 -25.27 -6.64
C GLU A 315 -0.43 -25.10 -7.74
N HIS A 316 -1.53 -24.37 -7.46
CA HIS A 316 -2.55 -24.12 -8.47
C HIS A 316 -2.04 -23.23 -9.59
N VAL A 317 -1.31 -22.15 -9.28
CA VAL A 317 -0.66 -21.28 -10.28
C VAL A 317 0.31 -22.10 -11.10
N ASP A 318 1.06 -23.00 -10.46
CA ASP A 318 2.07 -23.82 -11.09
C ASP A 318 1.49 -24.76 -12.14
N ARG A 319 0.29 -25.28 -11.93
CA ARG A 319 -0.43 -26.14 -12.88
C ARG A 319 -0.96 -25.38 -14.09
N LEU A 320 -1.23 -24.07 -13.94
CA LEU A 320 -1.82 -23.21 -14.98
C LEU A 320 -0.78 -22.48 -15.83
N SER A 321 0.45 -22.36 -15.35
CA SER A 321 1.49 -21.56 -16.00
C SER A 321 2.19 -22.32 -17.12
N ILE A 322 2.19 -21.75 -18.33
CA ILE A 322 2.80 -22.32 -19.53
C ILE A 322 4.27 -21.86 -19.70
N ARG A 323 4.66 -20.76 -19.04
CA ARG A 323 5.96 -20.09 -19.21
C ARG A 323 6.64 -19.85 -17.85
N ARG A 324 7.74 -19.04 -17.85
CA ARG A 324 8.39 -18.59 -16.61
C ARG A 324 7.35 -17.93 -15.70
N LYS A 325 7.26 -18.43 -14.47
CA LYS A 325 6.32 -17.97 -13.48
C LYS A 325 6.86 -16.70 -12.82
N ALA A 326 6.02 -15.69 -12.70
CA ALA A 326 6.29 -14.59 -11.81
C ALA A 326 6.35 -15.12 -10.36
N PRO A 327 7.34 -14.73 -9.54
CA PRO A 327 7.34 -15.08 -8.13
C PRO A 327 6.07 -14.56 -7.46
N LEU A 328 5.42 -15.43 -6.68
CA LEU A 328 4.27 -15.10 -5.85
C LEU A 328 4.76 -14.78 -4.45
N LEU A 329 4.67 -13.53 -4.07
CA LEU A 329 5.10 -13.01 -2.79
C LEU A 329 3.88 -12.74 -1.91
N LEU A 330 4.01 -12.94 -0.61
CA LEU A 330 3.00 -12.50 0.36
C LEU A 330 3.42 -11.15 0.93
N SER A 331 2.52 -10.18 0.93
CA SER A 331 2.77 -8.89 1.59
C SER A 331 3.04 -9.10 3.08
N LYS A 332 4.06 -8.43 3.60
CA LYS A 332 4.43 -8.53 5.02
C LYS A 332 3.58 -7.64 5.95
N ASN A 333 2.72 -6.82 5.39
CA ASN A 333 1.90 -5.86 6.14
C ASN A 333 0.54 -5.63 5.47
N ALA A 334 -0.16 -6.70 5.14
CA ALA A 334 -1.44 -6.62 4.41
C ALA A 334 -2.46 -5.71 5.11
N LYS A 335 -2.43 -5.64 6.43
CA LYS A 335 -3.37 -4.82 7.21
C LYS A 335 -3.19 -3.31 6.97
N GLU A 336 -1.96 -2.83 6.87
CA GLU A 336 -1.64 -1.40 6.80
C GLU A 336 -1.05 -0.97 5.45
N ALA A 337 -0.83 -1.92 4.52
CA ALA A 337 -0.19 -1.65 3.24
C ALA A 337 -0.85 -0.51 2.46
N SER A 338 -2.18 -0.49 2.37
CA SER A 338 -2.89 0.60 1.70
C SER A 338 -2.72 1.94 2.41
N LEU A 339 -2.84 2.00 3.76
CA LEU A 339 -2.61 3.25 4.50
C LEU A 339 -1.19 3.78 4.30
N THR A 340 -0.19 2.91 4.40
CA THR A 340 1.21 3.30 4.21
C THR A 340 1.49 3.69 2.76
N GLY A 341 0.86 3.01 1.80
CA GLY A 341 0.92 3.37 0.38
C GLY A 341 0.27 4.71 0.07
N GLY A 342 -0.88 5.02 0.69
CA GLY A 342 -1.51 6.34 0.64
C GLY A 342 -0.61 7.43 1.21
N ALA A 343 0.04 7.15 2.36
CA ALA A 343 1.04 8.07 2.92
C ALA A 343 2.21 8.30 1.95
N SER A 344 2.69 7.25 1.27
CA SER A 344 3.70 7.40 0.23
C SER A 344 3.21 8.27 -0.92
N ALA A 345 2.00 8.03 -1.44
CA ALA A 345 1.44 8.80 -2.54
C ALA A 345 1.41 10.31 -2.23
N ILE A 346 0.98 10.68 -1.03
CA ILE A 346 0.96 12.09 -0.63
C ILE A 346 2.34 12.65 -0.30
N ILE A 347 3.31 11.84 0.15
CA ILE A 347 4.72 12.26 0.28
C ILE A 347 5.30 12.57 -1.10
N HIS A 348 5.06 11.74 -2.11
CA HIS A 348 5.46 12.01 -3.49
C HIS A 348 4.92 13.38 -3.95
N LYS A 349 3.65 13.63 -3.73
CA LYS A 349 2.99 14.89 -4.09
C LYS A 349 3.57 16.09 -3.33
N ALA A 350 3.74 15.97 -2.03
CA ALA A 350 4.26 17.05 -1.18
C ALA A 350 5.72 17.42 -1.49
N LEU A 351 6.50 16.45 -1.99
CA LEU A 351 7.90 16.66 -2.39
C LEU A 351 8.08 16.97 -3.88
N GLY A 352 7.00 16.97 -4.70
CA GLY A 352 7.08 17.15 -6.13
C GLY A 352 7.83 16.01 -6.85
N LEU A 353 7.60 14.77 -6.42
CA LEU A 353 8.28 13.56 -6.90
C LEU A 353 7.29 12.53 -7.48
N ASP A 354 6.16 12.98 -8.01
CA ASP A 354 5.03 12.14 -8.42
C ASP A 354 5.42 10.99 -9.37
N ASP A 355 6.36 11.25 -10.31
CA ASP A 355 6.78 10.28 -11.32
C ASP A 355 8.06 9.50 -10.95
N LEU A 356 8.56 9.67 -9.73
CA LEU A 356 9.84 9.10 -9.31
C LEU A 356 9.62 8.01 -8.26
N GLN A 357 10.38 6.93 -8.35
CA GLN A 357 10.36 5.88 -7.33
C GLN A 357 11.10 6.36 -6.08
N LEU A 358 10.45 6.25 -4.92
CA LEU A 358 11.06 6.41 -3.61
C LEU A 358 11.32 5.04 -2.99
N THR A 359 12.33 4.95 -2.13
CA THR A 359 12.65 3.75 -1.38
C THR A 359 12.75 4.13 0.09
N PHE A 360 11.73 3.76 0.86
CA PHE A 360 11.72 3.97 2.29
C PHE A 360 12.33 2.77 3.00
N LYS A 361 13.27 3.04 3.92
CA LYS A 361 13.87 1.98 4.74
C LYS A 361 12.93 1.65 5.90
N ASN A 362 12.40 0.45 5.90
CA ASN A 362 11.60 -0.03 7.02
C ASN A 362 12.54 -0.52 8.12
N GLU A 363 12.62 0.15 9.27
CA GLU A 363 13.49 -0.26 10.39
C GLU A 363 13.14 -1.67 10.93
N ARG A 364 11.95 -2.20 10.64
CA ARG A 364 11.61 -3.60 10.97
C ARG A 364 12.44 -4.63 10.20
N SER A 365 12.98 -4.27 9.02
CA SER A 365 13.90 -5.14 8.26
C SER A 365 15.33 -5.10 8.84
N ALA A 366 15.77 -3.97 9.37
CA ALA A 366 17.11 -3.80 9.92
C ALA A 366 17.35 -4.60 11.21
N VAL A 367 16.31 -4.79 12.03
CA VAL A 367 16.41 -5.58 13.28
C VAL A 367 16.55 -7.08 13.02
N LEU A 368 16.07 -7.57 11.86
CA LEU A 368 16.22 -8.99 11.49
C LEU A 368 17.61 -9.29 10.90
N GLU A 369 18.25 -8.32 10.23
CA GLU A 369 19.62 -8.48 9.72
C GLU A 369 20.69 -8.42 10.85
N GLU A 370 20.44 -7.71 11.95
CA GLU A 370 21.34 -7.69 13.11
C GLU A 370 21.23 -8.95 14.01
N VAL A 371 20.17 -9.74 13.87
CA VAL A 371 19.97 -10.99 14.65
C VAL A 371 20.52 -12.22 13.88
N GLU A 372 20.73 -12.14 12.57
CA GLU A 372 21.30 -13.20 11.74
C GLU A 372 22.79 -12.98 11.40
N SER A 373 23.42 -11.92 11.85
CA SER A 373 24.86 -11.65 11.76
C SER A 373 25.55 -11.87 13.12
#